data_22ef55ac71c68094d522d14438402fe4
#
_entry.id   22ef55ac71c68094d522d14438402fe4
#
_cell.length_a   1.000
_cell.length_b   1.000
_cell.length_c   1.000
_cell.angle_alpha   90.00
_cell.angle_beta   90.00
_cell.angle_gamma   90.00
#
_symmetry.space_group_name_H-M   'P 1'
#
loop_
_entity.id
_entity.type
_entity.pdbx_description
1 polymer ?
#
loop_
_entity_poly.entity_id
_entity_poly.type
_entity_poly.pdbx_seq_one_letter_code
_entity_poly.pdbx_strand_id
1 'polypeptide(L)'
;MKKVLKIDYKQYPGKELNKINFEIDKNQKPIISIITPYYNSQKYIEETANSILNQTFPYWEWVIVDDGSPDKEAQEKLKEIEKMDSRIRVLHKENGGTAAARDYGIEKSDERTKYIMFLDSDDLIEKTYLECCYWTLETNPKASWAYTDTINFDGKEFLWRKWYNPDWELDENILTVTAMIKKDDLKEVGCFGIHEKKSI
;
A
#
# COMPACT_ATOMS: atom_id res chain seq x y z
N MET A 1 -31.49 2.54 2.33
CA MET A 1 -30.63 1.45 2.83
C MET A 1 -29.71 1.00 1.70
N LYS A 2 -28.48 1.48 1.64
CA LYS A 2 -27.48 0.97 0.67
C LYS A 2 -27.05 -0.43 1.12
N LYS A 3 -27.16 -1.40 0.23
CA LYS A 3 -26.74 -2.78 0.47
C LYS A 3 -25.24 -2.78 0.79
N VAL A 4 -24.87 -3.13 2.02
CA VAL A 4 -23.49 -3.55 2.34
C VAL A 4 -23.21 -4.77 1.46
N LEU A 5 -22.24 -4.68 0.58
CA LEU A 5 -21.79 -5.80 -0.24
C LEU A 5 -21.22 -6.85 0.72
N LYS A 6 -21.98 -7.90 0.97
CA LYS A 6 -21.43 -9.08 1.64
C LYS A 6 -20.50 -9.75 0.64
N ILE A 7 -19.22 -9.82 0.98
CA ILE A 7 -18.24 -10.61 0.24
C ILE A 7 -18.72 -12.07 0.28
N ASP A 8 -18.94 -12.67 -0.87
CA ASP A 8 -19.23 -14.10 -0.94
C ASP A 8 -17.90 -14.87 -0.77
N TYR A 9 -17.55 -15.16 0.47
CA TYR A 9 -16.36 -15.94 0.81
C TYR A 9 -16.32 -17.33 0.16
N LYS A 10 -17.43 -17.81 -0.41
CA LYS A 10 -17.43 -19.06 -1.18
C LYS A 10 -16.73 -18.92 -2.52
N GLN A 11 -16.64 -17.71 -3.06
CA GLN A 11 -15.91 -17.40 -4.30
C GLN A 11 -14.47 -16.97 -4.02
N TYR A 12 -14.08 -16.79 -2.76
CA TYR A 12 -12.71 -16.46 -2.39
C TYR A 12 -11.81 -17.70 -2.56
N PRO A 13 -10.85 -17.67 -3.48
CA PRO A 13 -10.03 -18.83 -3.79
C PRO A 13 -8.99 -19.19 -2.70
N GLY A 14 -8.94 -18.46 -1.60
CA GLY A 14 -7.92 -18.57 -0.56
C GLY A 14 -7.70 -19.95 0.06
N LYS A 15 -8.68 -20.83 0.01
CA LYS A 15 -8.49 -22.24 0.43
C LYS A 15 -7.77 -23.09 -0.62
N GLU A 16 -7.82 -22.69 -1.88
CA GLU A 16 -7.19 -23.41 -3.00
C GLU A 16 -5.85 -22.79 -3.38
N LEU A 17 -5.62 -21.51 -3.07
CA LEU A 17 -4.40 -20.79 -3.38
C LEU A 17 -3.15 -21.35 -2.65
N ASN A 18 -3.30 -21.98 -1.50
CA ASN A 18 -2.22 -22.76 -0.88
C ASN A 18 -1.75 -23.96 -1.74
N LYS A 19 -2.45 -24.28 -2.84
CA LYS A 19 -2.10 -25.32 -3.81
C LYS A 19 -1.65 -24.75 -5.16
N ILE A 20 -1.88 -23.47 -5.41
CA ILE A 20 -1.37 -22.82 -6.61
C ILE A 20 0.06 -22.40 -6.28
N ASN A 21 1.03 -23.23 -6.67
CA ASN A 21 2.37 -22.76 -6.90
C ASN A 21 2.26 -21.73 -8.02
N PHE A 22 2.19 -20.45 -7.67
CA PHE A 22 2.41 -19.39 -8.65
C PHE A 22 3.84 -19.60 -9.14
N GLU A 23 4.02 -20.22 -10.29
CA GLU A 23 5.26 -20.05 -11.02
C GLU A 23 5.34 -18.57 -11.31
N ILE A 24 6.21 -17.91 -10.57
CA ILE A 24 6.46 -16.46 -10.75
C ILE A 24 6.99 -16.32 -12.17
N ASP A 25 6.14 -15.93 -13.10
CA ASP A 25 6.60 -15.50 -14.41
C ASP A 25 7.40 -14.20 -14.19
N LYS A 26 8.72 -14.34 -14.22
CA LYS A 26 9.64 -13.20 -14.06
C LYS A 26 9.45 -12.12 -15.13
N ASN A 27 8.73 -12.44 -16.21
CA ASN A 27 8.37 -11.48 -17.26
C ASN A 27 7.01 -10.81 -16.97
N GLN A 28 6.26 -11.30 -15.99
CA GLN A 28 4.98 -10.70 -15.63
C GLN A 28 5.25 -9.39 -14.88
N LYS A 29 4.60 -8.35 -15.35
CA LYS A 29 4.72 -6.99 -14.87
C LYS A 29 3.97 -6.83 -13.54
N PRO A 30 4.35 -5.86 -12.70
CA PRO A 30 3.64 -5.64 -11.45
C PRO A 30 2.17 -5.25 -11.72
N ILE A 31 1.28 -5.74 -10.88
CA ILE A 31 -0.15 -5.41 -10.87
C ILE A 31 -0.43 -4.38 -9.77
N ILE A 32 0.35 -4.43 -8.69
CA ILE A 32 0.22 -3.59 -7.51
C ILE A 32 1.52 -2.79 -7.35
N SER A 33 1.41 -1.47 -7.17
CA SER A 33 2.51 -0.65 -6.68
C SER A 33 2.30 -0.33 -5.21
N ILE A 34 3.21 -0.79 -4.36
CA ILE A 34 3.28 -0.43 -2.95
C ILE A 34 4.14 0.84 -2.86
N ILE A 35 3.62 1.89 -2.23
CA ILE A 35 4.29 3.17 -2.10
C ILE A 35 4.52 3.45 -0.62
N THR A 36 5.78 3.62 -0.24
CA THR A 36 6.19 3.92 1.13
C THR A 36 6.90 5.27 1.19
N PRO A 37 6.31 6.28 1.83
CA PRO A 37 7.04 7.48 2.19
C PRO A 37 8.05 7.15 3.29
N TYR A 38 9.28 7.63 3.14
CA TYR A 38 10.37 7.34 4.07
C TYR A 38 11.08 8.62 4.48
N TYR A 39 11.30 8.78 5.79
CA TYR A 39 12.13 9.85 6.34
C TYR A 39 12.74 9.41 7.67
N ASN A 40 14.06 9.13 7.68
CA ASN A 40 14.81 8.70 8.88
C ASN A 40 14.18 7.52 9.65
N SER A 41 13.61 6.54 8.93
CA SER A 41 12.91 5.39 9.53
C SER A 41 13.73 4.10 9.50
N GLN A 42 15.06 4.21 9.58
CA GLN A 42 16.00 3.08 9.48
C GLN A 42 15.76 1.99 10.51
N LYS A 43 15.14 2.33 11.63
CA LYS A 43 14.85 1.40 12.71
C LYS A 43 13.80 0.34 12.34
N TYR A 44 12.82 0.69 11.50
CA TYR A 44 11.63 -0.13 11.27
C TYR A 44 11.54 -0.71 9.86
N ILE A 45 12.10 -0.03 8.86
CA ILE A 45 11.94 -0.35 7.43
C ILE A 45 12.32 -1.80 7.07
N GLU A 46 13.20 -2.45 7.82
CA GLU A 46 13.59 -3.84 7.58
C GLU A 46 12.46 -4.82 7.91
N GLU A 47 11.71 -4.56 8.98
CA GLU A 47 10.54 -5.36 9.33
C GLU A 47 9.43 -5.18 8.29
N THR A 48 9.20 -3.93 7.85
CA THR A 48 8.29 -3.61 6.74
C THR A 48 8.70 -4.36 5.47
N ALA A 49 10.00 -4.34 5.10
CA ALA A 49 10.52 -5.07 3.95
C ALA A 49 10.22 -6.56 4.03
N ASN A 50 10.49 -7.18 5.18
CA ASN A 50 10.21 -8.59 5.39
C ASN A 50 8.72 -8.91 5.25
N SER A 51 7.82 -8.03 5.69
CA SER A 51 6.37 -8.23 5.55
C SER A 51 5.92 -8.22 4.08
N ILE A 52 6.55 -7.38 3.25
CA ILE A 52 6.29 -7.30 1.80
C ILE A 52 6.89 -8.50 1.06
N LEU A 53 8.12 -8.88 1.37
CA LEU A 53 8.81 -10.00 0.73
C LEU A 53 8.12 -11.35 0.97
N ASN A 54 7.41 -11.48 2.10
CA ASN A 54 6.66 -12.67 2.47
C ASN A 54 5.24 -12.71 1.92
N GLN A 55 4.82 -11.75 1.07
CA GLN A 55 3.48 -11.75 0.49
C GLN A 55 3.25 -12.95 -0.43
N THR A 56 2.06 -13.57 -0.32
CA THR A 56 1.65 -14.68 -1.18
C THR A 56 1.36 -14.24 -2.62
N PHE A 57 0.95 -13.01 -2.83
CA PHE A 57 0.73 -12.43 -4.16
C PHE A 57 2.06 -11.90 -4.73
N PRO A 58 2.56 -12.41 -5.87
CA PRO A 58 3.92 -12.12 -6.31
C PRO A 58 4.06 -10.90 -7.24
N TYR A 59 2.97 -10.37 -7.79
CA TYR A 59 3.00 -9.37 -8.88
C TYR A 59 2.90 -7.94 -8.35
N TRP A 60 3.91 -7.54 -7.59
CA TRP A 60 4.02 -6.21 -7.01
C TRP A 60 5.38 -5.58 -7.35
N GLU A 61 5.42 -4.25 -7.30
CA GLU A 61 6.63 -3.46 -7.10
C GLU A 61 6.53 -2.71 -5.77
N TRP A 62 7.66 -2.40 -5.17
CA TRP A 62 7.72 -1.56 -3.99
C TRP A 62 8.55 -0.32 -4.27
N VAL A 63 7.91 0.85 -4.21
CA VAL A 63 8.51 2.16 -4.45
C VAL A 63 8.65 2.86 -3.10
N ILE A 64 9.87 2.92 -2.60
CA ILE A 64 10.22 3.67 -1.39
C ILE A 64 10.63 5.08 -1.81
N VAL A 65 9.99 6.08 -1.27
CA VAL A 65 10.28 7.49 -1.57
C VAL A 65 10.97 8.12 -0.35
N ASP A 66 12.28 8.26 -0.43
CA ASP A 66 13.08 9.00 0.54
C ASP A 66 12.82 10.49 0.38
N ASP A 67 12.11 11.07 1.33
CA ASP A 67 11.72 12.48 1.38
C ASP A 67 12.83 13.35 1.99
N GLY A 68 14.06 13.14 1.53
CA GLY A 68 15.21 13.94 1.89
C GLY A 68 15.79 13.63 3.27
N SER A 69 15.93 12.36 3.63
CA SER A 69 16.56 11.94 4.89
C SER A 69 17.98 12.46 5.01
N PRO A 70 18.31 13.28 6.02
CA PRO A 70 19.65 13.79 6.24
C PRO A 70 20.58 12.76 6.90
N ASP A 71 20.02 11.73 7.55
CA ASP A 71 20.79 10.73 8.27
C ASP A 71 21.44 9.74 7.30
N LYS A 72 22.77 9.59 7.42
CA LYS A 72 23.53 8.65 6.59
C LYS A 72 23.15 7.19 6.84
N GLU A 73 22.87 6.84 8.09
CA GLU A 73 22.43 5.49 8.44
C GLU A 73 21.11 5.15 7.74
N ALA A 74 20.18 6.12 7.71
CA ALA A 74 18.91 5.98 6.99
C ALA A 74 19.12 5.74 5.48
N GLN A 75 20.04 6.49 4.86
CA GLN A 75 20.38 6.35 3.44
C GLN A 75 21.11 5.00 3.15
N GLU A 76 21.98 4.54 4.05
CA GLU A 76 22.65 3.25 3.91
C GLU A 76 21.64 2.11 4.05
N LYS A 77 20.72 2.18 5.01
CA LYS A 77 19.68 1.19 5.19
C LYS A 77 18.80 1.06 3.93
N LEU A 78 18.44 2.16 3.28
CA LEU A 78 17.67 2.11 2.02
C LEU A 78 18.42 1.38 0.90
N LYS A 79 19.75 1.56 0.81
CA LYS A 79 20.57 0.82 -0.18
C LYS A 79 20.65 -0.67 0.11
N GLU A 80 20.56 -1.06 1.39
CA GLU A 80 20.50 -2.48 1.79
C GLU A 80 19.13 -3.05 1.37
N ILE A 81 18.04 -2.36 1.69
CA ILE A 81 16.67 -2.78 1.36
C ILE A 81 16.49 -2.93 -0.16
N GLU A 82 16.97 -1.97 -0.96
CA GLU A 82 16.86 -2.03 -2.42
C GLU A 82 17.54 -3.26 -3.03
N LYS A 83 18.59 -3.78 -2.40
CA LYS A 83 19.29 -4.98 -2.85
C LYS A 83 18.59 -6.30 -2.49
N MET A 84 17.60 -6.28 -1.60
CA MET A 84 16.92 -7.50 -1.14
C MET A 84 16.11 -8.17 -2.25
N ASP A 85 15.49 -7.38 -3.16
CA ASP A 85 14.68 -7.91 -4.26
C ASP A 85 14.65 -6.92 -5.44
N SER A 86 14.67 -7.43 -6.65
CA SER A 86 14.65 -6.62 -7.89
C SER A 86 13.36 -5.83 -8.11
N ARG A 87 12.30 -6.13 -7.38
CA ARG A 87 11.02 -5.42 -7.40
C ARG A 87 11.00 -4.19 -6.49
N ILE A 88 12.07 -3.97 -5.70
CA ILE A 88 12.21 -2.83 -4.80
C ILE A 88 12.96 -1.71 -5.53
N ARG A 89 12.44 -0.50 -5.44
CA ARG A 89 13.06 0.70 -5.99
C ARG A 89 13.07 1.82 -4.95
N VAL A 90 14.20 2.47 -4.78
CA VAL A 90 14.34 3.64 -3.91
C VAL A 90 14.43 4.90 -4.76
N LEU A 91 13.58 5.86 -4.47
CA LEU A 91 13.57 7.18 -5.10
C LEU A 91 13.93 8.23 -4.06
N HIS A 92 14.70 9.22 -4.46
CA HIS A 92 15.09 10.33 -3.57
C HIS A 92 14.49 11.64 -4.09
N LYS A 93 14.00 12.48 -3.17
CA LYS A 93 13.53 13.83 -3.47
C LYS A 93 13.87 14.79 -2.33
N GLU A 94 13.79 16.08 -2.60
CA GLU A 94 13.82 17.09 -1.54
C GLU A 94 12.63 16.93 -0.60
N ASN A 95 12.84 17.21 0.69
CA ASN A 95 11.77 17.09 1.69
C ASN A 95 10.56 17.96 1.34
N GLY A 96 9.41 17.34 1.23
CA GLY A 96 8.13 17.98 0.91
C GLY A 96 6.96 17.43 1.73
N GLY A 97 7.26 16.52 2.65
CA GLY A 97 6.28 15.86 3.52
C GLY A 97 5.64 14.62 2.89
N THR A 98 4.98 13.86 3.75
CA THR A 98 4.44 12.52 3.43
C THR A 98 3.49 12.51 2.22
N ALA A 99 2.62 13.51 2.09
CA ALA A 99 1.69 13.61 0.96
C ALA A 99 2.44 13.79 -0.36
N ALA A 100 3.45 14.68 -0.40
CA ALA A 100 4.28 14.91 -1.58
C ALA A 100 5.11 13.66 -1.94
N ALA A 101 5.59 12.91 -0.95
CA ALA A 101 6.30 11.67 -1.17
C ALA A 101 5.39 10.59 -1.77
N ARG A 102 4.14 10.48 -1.29
CA ARG A 102 3.15 9.56 -1.85
C ARG A 102 2.79 9.92 -3.29
N ASP A 103 2.51 11.19 -3.58
CA ASP A 103 2.20 11.65 -4.95
C ASP A 103 3.37 11.39 -5.91
N TYR A 104 4.60 11.66 -5.47
CA TYR A 104 5.79 11.34 -6.26
C TYR A 104 5.94 9.84 -6.51
N GLY A 105 5.65 9.00 -5.52
CA GLY A 105 5.63 7.54 -5.66
C GLY A 105 4.57 7.06 -6.66
N ILE A 106 3.36 7.66 -6.65
CA ILE A 106 2.30 7.35 -7.63
C ILE A 106 2.77 7.72 -9.05
N GLU A 107 3.36 8.90 -9.23
CA GLU A 107 3.86 9.37 -10.54
C GLU A 107 4.94 8.43 -11.10
N LYS A 108 5.83 7.93 -10.23
CA LYS A 108 6.95 7.05 -10.60
C LYS A 108 6.63 5.57 -10.58
N SER A 109 5.42 5.17 -10.16
CA SER A 109 4.98 3.79 -10.20
C SER A 109 4.87 3.28 -11.64
N ASP A 110 5.04 1.97 -11.83
CA ASP A 110 4.89 1.36 -13.16
C ASP A 110 3.52 1.73 -13.75
N GLU A 111 3.51 2.25 -14.97
CA GLU A 111 2.28 2.71 -15.63
C GLU A 111 1.23 1.61 -15.82
N ARG A 112 1.66 0.36 -15.81
CA ARG A 112 0.84 -0.84 -16.04
C ARG A 112 0.16 -1.36 -14.77
N THR A 113 0.54 -0.88 -13.59
CA THR A 113 -0.10 -1.29 -12.34
C THR A 113 -1.55 -0.83 -12.29
N LYS A 114 -2.42 -1.72 -11.86
CA LYS A 114 -3.85 -1.47 -11.69
C LYS A 114 -4.18 -0.84 -10.34
N TYR A 115 -3.38 -1.18 -9.34
CA TYR A 115 -3.63 -0.86 -7.94
C TYR A 115 -2.45 -0.15 -7.31
N ILE A 116 -2.77 0.82 -6.47
CA ILE A 116 -1.82 1.50 -5.59
C ILE A 116 -2.17 1.10 -4.16
N MET A 117 -1.15 0.84 -3.37
CA MET A 117 -1.26 0.62 -1.94
C MET A 117 -0.25 1.53 -1.24
N PHE A 118 -0.68 2.21 -0.20
CA PHE A 118 0.23 2.94 0.68
C PHE A 118 0.57 2.09 1.88
N LEU A 119 1.85 2.07 2.25
CA LEU A 119 2.35 1.40 3.44
C LEU A 119 3.39 2.31 4.08
N ASP A 120 3.16 2.71 5.31
CA ASP A 120 4.13 3.53 6.03
C ASP A 120 5.36 2.69 6.41
N SER A 121 6.51 3.35 6.57
CA SER A 121 7.81 2.70 6.71
C SER A 121 8.02 1.96 8.05
N ASP A 122 7.05 2.02 8.93
CA ASP A 122 6.98 1.41 10.25
C ASP A 122 5.76 0.50 10.43
N ASP A 123 4.98 0.29 9.35
CA ASP A 123 3.83 -0.59 9.36
C ASP A 123 4.16 -1.98 8.77
N LEU A 124 3.40 -2.98 9.18
CA LEU A 124 3.49 -4.37 8.73
C LEU A 124 2.19 -4.83 8.09
N ILE A 125 2.31 -5.69 7.08
CA ILE A 125 1.17 -6.33 6.45
C ILE A 125 1.23 -7.85 6.60
N GLU A 126 0.08 -8.47 6.89
CA GLU A 126 -0.05 -9.92 6.91
C GLU A 126 0.27 -10.53 5.54
N LYS A 127 0.85 -11.73 5.55
CA LYS A 127 1.36 -12.41 4.33
C LYS A 127 0.34 -12.57 3.20
N THR A 128 -0.95 -12.52 3.50
CA THR A 128 -2.05 -12.66 2.51
C THR A 128 -2.72 -11.33 2.18
N TYR A 129 -2.20 -10.21 2.69
CA TYR A 129 -2.82 -8.90 2.55
C TYR A 129 -3.05 -8.51 1.09
N LEU A 130 -1.99 -8.54 0.27
CA LEU A 130 -2.07 -8.15 -1.15
C LEU A 130 -3.03 -9.05 -1.92
N GLU A 131 -2.99 -10.34 -1.65
CA GLU A 131 -3.87 -11.33 -2.28
C GLU A 131 -5.34 -11.08 -1.92
N CYS A 132 -5.65 -10.89 -0.64
CA CYS A 132 -7.00 -10.63 -0.17
C CYS A 132 -7.57 -9.34 -0.77
N CYS A 133 -6.82 -8.25 -0.75
CA CYS A 133 -7.26 -6.98 -1.31
C CYS A 133 -7.42 -7.06 -2.84
N TYR A 134 -6.47 -7.70 -3.54
CA TYR A 134 -6.55 -7.90 -4.98
C TYR A 134 -7.83 -8.64 -5.38
N TRP A 135 -8.10 -9.81 -4.80
CA TRP A 135 -9.30 -10.58 -5.12
C TRP A 135 -10.58 -9.86 -4.70
N THR A 136 -10.56 -9.12 -3.61
CA THR A 136 -11.69 -8.29 -3.19
C THR A 136 -12.06 -7.28 -4.29
N LEU A 137 -11.07 -6.60 -4.88
CA LEU A 137 -11.31 -5.62 -5.94
C LEU A 137 -11.66 -6.26 -7.28
N GLU A 138 -11.04 -7.39 -7.64
CA GLU A 138 -11.36 -8.10 -8.89
C GLU A 138 -12.79 -8.69 -8.89
N THR A 139 -13.25 -9.16 -7.73
CA THR A 139 -14.61 -9.73 -7.60
C THR A 139 -15.69 -8.68 -7.34
N ASN A 140 -15.29 -7.45 -7.01
CA ASN A 140 -16.21 -6.34 -6.76
C ASN A 140 -15.87 -5.11 -7.65
N PRO A 141 -16.19 -5.15 -8.95
CA PRO A 141 -15.75 -4.13 -9.90
C PRO A 141 -16.25 -2.71 -9.59
N LYS A 142 -17.29 -2.57 -8.76
CA LYS A 142 -17.82 -1.28 -8.31
C LYS A 142 -17.09 -0.69 -7.10
N ALA A 143 -16.23 -1.46 -6.44
CA ALA A 143 -15.42 -0.97 -5.33
C ALA A 143 -14.19 -0.24 -5.89
N SER A 144 -13.87 0.92 -5.35
CA SER A 144 -12.66 1.70 -5.68
C SER A 144 -11.48 1.31 -4.82
N TRP A 145 -11.72 0.78 -3.63
CA TRP A 145 -10.68 0.37 -2.68
C TRP A 145 -11.05 -0.89 -1.90
N ALA A 146 -10.03 -1.51 -1.31
CA ALA A 146 -10.14 -2.60 -0.35
C ALA A 146 -9.17 -2.38 0.81
N TYR A 147 -9.60 -2.70 2.02
CA TYR A 147 -8.80 -2.62 3.24
C TYR A 147 -9.13 -3.77 4.17
N THR A 148 -8.29 -4.00 5.16
CA THR A 148 -8.47 -5.05 6.17
C THR A 148 -8.64 -4.45 7.55
N ASP A 149 -8.98 -5.28 8.53
CA ASP A 149 -8.83 -4.91 9.93
C ASP A 149 -7.35 -4.59 10.22
N THR A 150 -7.10 -3.66 11.13
CA THR A 150 -5.75 -3.26 11.55
C THR A 150 -5.58 -3.51 13.04
N ILE A 151 -4.43 -4.07 13.40
CA ILE A 151 -4.02 -4.23 14.81
C ILE A 151 -2.97 -3.17 15.10
N ASN A 152 -3.25 -2.32 16.08
CA ASN A 152 -2.25 -1.40 16.59
C ASN A 152 -1.36 -2.15 17.59
N PHE A 153 -0.05 -2.01 17.46
CA PHE A 153 0.95 -2.68 18.31
C PHE A 153 2.03 -1.67 18.74
N ASP A 154 2.97 -2.12 19.59
CA ASP A 154 4.06 -1.29 20.12
C ASP A 154 3.55 -0.08 20.94
N GLY A 155 2.56 -0.34 21.78
CA GLY A 155 1.95 0.66 22.64
C GLY A 155 0.69 0.11 23.30
N LYS A 156 -0.43 0.80 23.14
CA LYS A 156 -1.73 0.28 23.53
C LYS A 156 -2.28 -0.59 22.41
N GLU A 157 -2.20 -1.89 22.57
CA GLU A 157 -2.74 -2.84 21.60
C GLU A 157 -4.27 -2.74 21.52
N PHE A 158 -4.80 -2.53 20.33
CA PHE A 158 -6.22 -2.61 20.04
C PHE A 158 -6.47 -2.98 18.58
N LEU A 159 -7.60 -3.67 18.36
CA LEU A 159 -8.08 -4.00 17.03
C LEU A 159 -8.90 -2.84 16.48
N TRP A 160 -8.41 -2.25 15.40
CA TRP A 160 -9.16 -1.26 14.62
C TRP A 160 -10.05 -1.99 13.62
N ARG A 161 -11.31 -2.13 13.98
CA ARG A 161 -12.34 -2.74 13.12
C ARG A 161 -13.47 -1.76 12.94
N LYS A 162 -13.49 -1.08 11.81
CA LYS A 162 -14.59 -0.19 11.45
C LYS A 162 -15.24 -0.65 10.16
N TRP A 163 -16.55 -0.76 10.19
CA TRP A 163 -17.34 -0.98 9.00
C TRP A 163 -17.39 0.30 8.19
N TYR A 164 -17.16 0.19 6.87
CA TYR A 164 -17.29 1.34 5.99
C TYR A 164 -18.72 1.89 6.06
N ASN A 165 -18.86 3.14 6.46
CA ASN A 165 -20.09 3.91 6.42
C ASN A 165 -19.75 5.32 5.94
N PRO A 166 -20.16 5.73 4.72
CA PRO A 166 -19.83 7.03 4.16
C PRO A 166 -20.33 8.21 5.00
N ASP A 167 -21.38 8.01 5.81
CA ASP A 167 -21.91 9.07 6.67
C ASP A 167 -20.99 9.32 7.89
N TRP A 168 -20.16 8.34 8.27
CA TRP A 168 -19.21 8.45 9.39
C TRP A 168 -17.85 9.01 8.97
N GLU A 169 -17.51 8.95 7.68
CA GLU A 169 -16.21 9.47 7.20
C GLU A 169 -16.06 10.97 7.41
N LEU A 170 -17.16 11.71 7.51
CA LEU A 170 -17.14 13.15 7.79
C LEU A 170 -16.79 13.46 9.25
N ASP A 171 -17.07 12.53 10.16
CA ASP A 171 -16.90 12.71 11.61
C ASP A 171 -15.68 11.97 12.17
N GLU A 172 -15.30 10.85 11.55
CA GLU A 172 -14.22 9.98 12.02
C GLU A 172 -13.40 9.41 10.86
N ASN A 173 -12.08 9.32 11.04
CA ASN A 173 -11.24 8.54 10.13
C ASN A 173 -11.53 7.05 10.31
N ILE A 174 -12.23 6.43 9.37
CA ILE A 174 -12.57 5.01 9.39
C ILE A 174 -11.68 4.15 8.51
N LEU A 175 -10.85 4.75 7.66
CA LEU A 175 -9.93 4.06 6.78
C LEU A 175 -8.51 4.18 7.31
N THR A 176 -7.78 3.07 7.24
CA THR A 176 -6.34 3.10 7.40
C THR A 176 -5.70 3.59 6.10
N VAL A 177 -4.57 4.27 6.20
CA VAL A 177 -3.79 4.68 5.02
C VAL A 177 -3.38 3.46 4.19
N THR A 178 -3.20 2.33 4.85
CA THR A 178 -2.85 1.04 4.25
C THR A 178 -4.07 0.41 3.57
N ALA A 179 -4.61 1.06 2.56
CA ALA A 179 -5.68 0.54 1.70
C ALA A 179 -5.13 0.30 0.29
N MET A 180 -5.67 -0.71 -0.40
CA MET A 180 -5.42 -0.93 -1.82
C MET A 180 -6.49 -0.21 -2.63
N ILE A 181 -6.09 0.64 -3.56
CA ILE A 181 -6.95 1.56 -4.31
C ILE A 181 -6.75 1.33 -5.80
N LYS A 182 -7.81 1.37 -6.59
CA LYS A 182 -7.69 1.41 -8.05
C LYS A 182 -6.94 2.66 -8.49
N LYS A 183 -5.89 2.47 -9.28
CA LYS A 183 -5.00 3.57 -9.70
C LYS A 183 -5.74 4.65 -10.50
N ASP A 184 -6.69 4.25 -11.33
CA ASP A 184 -7.47 5.17 -12.15
C ASP A 184 -8.41 6.03 -11.29
N ASP A 185 -9.10 5.40 -10.32
CA ASP A 185 -9.99 6.12 -9.40
C ASP A 185 -9.19 7.10 -8.52
N LEU A 186 -7.98 6.70 -8.08
CA LEU A 186 -7.09 7.57 -7.30
C LEU A 186 -6.63 8.79 -8.12
N LYS A 187 -6.32 8.60 -9.40
CA LYS A 187 -5.96 9.70 -10.31
C LYS A 187 -7.13 10.64 -10.60
N GLU A 188 -8.35 10.08 -10.73
CA GLU A 188 -9.55 10.86 -10.98
C GLU A 188 -9.84 11.85 -9.85
N VAL A 189 -9.63 11.45 -8.59
CA VAL A 189 -9.81 12.33 -7.42
C VAL A 189 -8.64 13.28 -7.17
N GLY A 190 -7.53 13.18 -7.93
CA GLY A 190 -6.39 14.10 -7.85
C GLY A 190 -5.33 13.71 -6.81
N CYS A 191 -5.26 12.44 -6.42
CA CYS A 191 -4.30 11.89 -5.46
C CYS A 191 -4.38 12.60 -4.10
N PHE A 192 -3.23 12.82 -3.42
CA PHE A 192 -3.23 13.61 -2.17
C PHE A 192 -3.27 15.11 -2.42
N GLY A 193 -3.08 15.52 -3.68
CA GLY A 193 -3.17 16.89 -4.14
C GLY A 193 -2.38 17.86 -3.26
N ILE A 194 -1.17 18.19 -3.62
CA ILE A 194 -0.63 19.45 -3.14
C ILE A 194 -1.55 20.50 -3.76
N HIS A 195 -2.63 20.83 -3.07
CA HIS A 195 -3.47 21.94 -3.48
C HIS A 195 -2.53 23.15 -3.59
N GLU A 196 -2.19 23.55 -4.81
CA GLU A 196 -1.67 24.88 -5.02
C GLU A 196 -2.60 25.80 -4.21
N LYS A 197 -2.03 26.47 -3.23
CA LYS A 197 -2.75 27.52 -2.52
C LYS A 197 -3.13 28.51 -3.62
N LYS A 198 -4.32 28.38 -4.18
CA LYS A 198 -4.90 29.46 -4.96
C LYS A 198 -4.98 30.62 -3.98
N SER A 199 -4.05 31.55 -4.11
CA SER A 199 -4.10 32.85 -3.47
C SER A 199 -5.46 33.44 -3.78
N ILE A 200 -6.30 33.52 -2.74
CA ILE A 200 -7.51 34.33 -2.75
C ILE A 200 -7.10 35.79 -2.68
#